data_3df6de437ccffaa6d5bba1b26731cef1
#
_entry.id   3df6de437ccffaa6d5bba1b26731cef1
#
_cell.length_a   1.000
_cell.length_b   1.000
_cell.length_c   1.000
_cell.angle_alpha   90.00
_cell.angle_beta   90.00
_cell.angle_gamma   90.00
#
_symmetry.space_group_name_H-M   'P 1'
#
loop_
_entity.id
_entity.type
_entity.pdbx_description
1 polymer ?
#
loop_
_entity_poly.entity_id
_entity_poly.type
_entity_poly.pdbx_seq_one_letter_code
_entity_poly.pdbx_strand_id
1 'polypeptide(L)'
;MSLNLEQLLLLRELHKDLDDLIEELQLHHANLETALSKIYLFLNERLKAETFYVETQDESLNHRVFCYGRGNSEIKRNTPQLLKIDRPATFTTPGLLWAVQPIEMSDTIIGAIGLAFDADSAPDKEMAPEILHTVSELLDNYFFGIHTNRLKHSLIMGIQSALKSHSIVDSIDGAVYVLKKEIPFRKMILLYSDHELTGHSRVNYLVYEDYERVYDSSDKRHEGLDEFVKDTDGCLSANTDELKRVLGDADLMVSYLLDGLIDEDLIGKVIFVPNEGATFSIFCREIIQVFTETLRQRLVDFNRERNTLRKFFSDKTIERLISEPGYEKLHLQPRDAEIGIIFADISGFTKISEKILVSPERITRLVDHWSNEIVTRVFPLGACLDKLVGDCIILLFGPPFYEDTPEQIAKNVIKAAEIVVQVTREVFNLPKFEDIRKYPDYSKFGVAIGANFCPAVVGLIGPNDDLTAFSSGMNITARLQGLAKADQILVTERMHELL
;
A
#
# COMPACT_ATOMS: atom_id res chain seq x y z
N MET A 1 -15.45 35.00 46.79
CA MET A 1 -15.62 36.47 46.85
C MET A 1 -15.70 37.00 45.43
N SER A 2 -16.44 38.08 45.16
CA SER A 2 -16.56 38.61 43.80
C SER A 2 -15.38 39.56 43.54
N LEU A 3 -14.67 39.30 42.44
CA LEU A 3 -13.64 40.20 41.91
C LEU A 3 -14.21 41.63 41.72
N ASN A 4 -13.40 42.65 41.95
CA ASN A 4 -13.79 44.02 41.73
C ASN A 4 -13.71 44.36 40.20
N LEU A 5 -14.26 45.53 39.79
CA LEU A 5 -14.33 45.93 38.40
C LEU A 5 -12.92 46.08 37.74
N GLU A 6 -11.93 46.58 38.47
CA GLU A 6 -10.57 46.76 37.96
C GLU A 6 -9.89 45.39 37.70
N GLN A 7 -10.10 44.42 38.60
CA GLN A 7 -9.61 43.06 38.47
C GLN A 7 -10.23 42.34 37.27
N LEU A 8 -11.54 42.51 37.04
CA LEU A 8 -12.22 41.95 35.88
C LEU A 8 -11.77 42.58 34.55
N LEU A 9 -11.50 43.90 34.55
CA LEU A 9 -10.96 44.59 33.38
C LEU A 9 -9.55 44.09 33.06
N LEU A 10 -8.69 43.89 34.05
CA LEU A 10 -7.35 43.36 33.89
C LEU A 10 -7.37 41.92 33.27
N LEU A 11 -8.23 41.05 33.79
CA LEU A 11 -8.37 39.69 33.24
C LEU A 11 -8.87 39.70 31.79
N ARG A 12 -9.80 40.59 31.46
CA ARG A 12 -10.31 40.75 30.08
C ARG A 12 -9.24 41.22 29.14
N GLU A 13 -8.44 42.21 29.51
CA GLU A 13 -7.32 42.71 28.71
C GLU A 13 -6.26 41.66 28.52
N LEU A 14 -5.91 40.94 29.62
CA LEU A 14 -4.99 39.83 29.60
C LEU A 14 -5.42 38.72 28.62
N HIS A 15 -6.69 38.33 28.74
CA HIS A 15 -7.28 37.33 27.85
C HIS A 15 -7.12 37.73 26.37
N LYS A 16 -7.49 38.97 26.02
CA LYS A 16 -7.40 39.46 24.64
C LYS A 16 -5.97 39.49 24.13
N ASP A 17 -5.04 40.10 24.88
CA ASP A 17 -3.65 40.27 24.47
C ASP A 17 -2.91 38.93 24.35
N LEU A 18 -3.27 37.95 25.20
CA LEU A 18 -2.71 36.60 25.15
C LEU A 18 -3.30 35.76 24.01
N ASP A 19 -4.59 35.93 23.71
CA ASP A 19 -5.27 35.29 22.58
C ASP A 19 -4.64 35.75 21.26
N ASP A 20 -4.46 37.07 21.09
CA ASP A 20 -3.77 37.66 19.92
C ASP A 20 -2.35 37.09 19.76
N LEU A 21 -1.60 36.93 20.88
CA LEU A 21 -0.25 36.32 20.85
C LEU A 21 -0.30 34.85 20.45
N ILE A 22 -1.25 34.06 20.96
CA ILE A 22 -1.39 32.64 20.65
C ILE A 22 -1.78 32.45 19.18
N GLU A 23 -2.68 33.25 18.63
CA GLU A 23 -3.02 33.25 17.21
C GLU A 23 -1.78 33.53 16.33
N GLU A 24 -0.98 34.55 16.70
CA GLU A 24 0.28 34.84 15.97
C GLU A 24 1.24 33.64 16.00
N LEU A 25 1.38 32.98 17.16
CA LEU A 25 2.24 31.82 17.32
C LEU A 25 1.75 30.62 16.48
N GLN A 26 0.46 30.42 16.38
CA GLN A 26 -0.16 29.39 15.54
C GLN A 26 0.04 29.66 14.05
N LEU A 27 -0.18 30.90 13.60
CA LEU A 27 0.04 31.33 12.21
C LEU A 27 1.50 31.13 11.75
N HIS A 28 2.45 31.34 12.66
CA HIS A 28 3.88 31.15 12.37
C HIS A 28 4.39 29.73 12.63
N HIS A 29 3.50 28.76 12.91
CA HIS A 29 3.85 27.36 13.20
C HIS A 29 4.95 27.23 14.27
N ALA A 30 4.91 28.05 15.32
CA ALA A 30 5.88 28.01 16.39
C ALA A 30 5.81 26.64 17.10
N ASN A 31 6.98 26.05 17.38
CA ASN A 31 7.03 24.84 18.21
C ASN A 31 6.67 25.18 19.66
N LEU A 32 6.30 24.14 20.43
CA LEU A 32 5.80 24.29 21.79
C LEU A 32 6.78 25.06 22.70
N GLU A 33 8.09 24.75 22.62
CA GLU A 33 9.11 25.40 23.43
C GLU A 33 9.22 26.90 23.15
N THR A 34 9.20 27.27 21.86
CA THR A 34 9.20 28.67 21.42
C THR A 34 7.93 29.40 21.84
N ALA A 35 6.77 28.75 21.71
CA ALA A 35 5.50 29.33 22.10
C ALA A 35 5.44 29.60 23.61
N LEU A 36 5.77 28.61 24.42
CA LEU A 36 5.78 28.75 25.89
C LEU A 36 6.80 29.78 26.36
N SER A 37 7.97 29.89 25.70
CA SER A 37 8.96 30.92 26.02
C SER A 37 8.44 32.32 25.75
N LYS A 38 7.75 32.56 24.62
CA LYS A 38 7.16 33.88 24.28
C LYS A 38 6.00 34.22 25.23
N ILE A 39 5.18 33.24 25.56
CA ILE A 39 4.08 33.41 26.55
C ILE A 39 4.66 33.79 27.92
N TYR A 40 5.75 33.13 28.37
CA TYR A 40 6.42 33.52 29.62
C TYR A 40 6.92 34.97 29.55
N LEU A 41 7.57 35.41 28.49
CA LEU A 41 8.06 36.80 28.33
C LEU A 41 6.89 37.78 28.43
N PHE A 42 5.77 37.52 27.80
CA PHE A 42 4.54 38.31 27.87
C PHE A 42 4.00 38.37 29.30
N LEU A 43 3.88 37.22 29.99
CA LEU A 43 3.40 37.16 31.40
C LEU A 43 4.33 37.85 32.37
N ASN A 44 5.66 37.75 32.17
CA ASN A 44 6.64 38.45 32.99
C ASN A 44 6.58 39.97 32.78
N GLU A 45 6.45 40.45 31.57
CA GLU A 45 6.37 41.85 31.23
C GLU A 45 5.07 42.48 31.79
N ARG A 46 3.93 41.83 31.55
CA ARG A 46 2.60 42.37 31.87
C ARG A 46 2.19 42.20 33.33
N LEU A 47 2.52 41.05 33.93
CA LEU A 47 2.05 40.63 35.24
C LEU A 47 3.18 40.46 36.27
N LYS A 48 4.43 40.64 35.88
CA LYS A 48 5.61 40.37 36.74
C LYS A 48 5.64 38.92 37.24
N ALA A 49 5.19 37.98 36.38
CA ALA A 49 5.31 36.57 36.73
C ALA A 49 6.76 36.15 36.78
N GLU A 50 7.24 35.72 37.93
CA GLU A 50 8.64 35.33 38.20
C GLU A 50 8.96 33.97 37.59
N THR A 51 7.97 33.08 37.54
CA THR A 51 8.15 31.73 36.98
C THR A 51 6.89 31.28 36.25
N PHE A 52 7.10 30.64 35.11
CA PHE A 52 6.07 29.94 34.35
C PHE A 52 6.47 28.49 34.18
N TYR A 53 5.59 27.57 34.56
CA TYR A 53 5.79 26.12 34.57
C TYR A 53 4.69 25.46 33.73
N VAL A 54 5.09 24.56 32.89
CA VAL A 54 4.18 23.72 32.09
C VAL A 54 4.76 22.32 32.00
N GLU A 55 3.97 21.35 32.43
CA GLU A 55 4.26 19.94 32.27
C GLU A 55 3.24 19.33 31.32
N THR A 56 3.68 18.79 30.20
CA THR A 56 2.84 18.20 29.17
C THR A 56 3.67 17.32 28.25
N GLN A 57 3.05 16.73 27.25
CA GLN A 57 3.77 16.02 26.19
C GLN A 57 4.21 17.00 25.10
N ASP A 58 5.46 16.83 24.60
CA ASP A 58 5.97 17.59 23.46
C ASP A 58 5.41 17.05 22.12
N GLU A 59 5.83 17.63 21.01
CA GLU A 59 5.41 17.22 19.66
C GLU A 59 5.76 15.77 19.31
N SER A 60 6.65 15.14 20.06
CA SER A 60 7.08 13.74 19.88
C SER A 60 6.44 12.79 20.90
N LEU A 61 5.40 13.22 21.61
CA LEU A 61 4.73 12.47 22.71
C LEU A 61 5.62 12.18 23.93
N ASN A 62 6.79 12.79 24.01
CA ASN A 62 7.61 12.66 25.19
C ASN A 62 7.09 13.60 26.29
N HIS A 63 6.97 13.04 27.50
CA HIS A 63 6.64 13.84 28.67
C HIS A 63 7.78 14.82 28.96
N ARG A 64 7.48 16.12 28.98
CA ARG A 64 8.46 17.19 29.23
C ARG A 64 7.96 18.21 30.24
N VAL A 65 8.91 18.80 30.90
CA VAL A 65 8.72 19.92 31.81
C VAL A 65 9.39 21.15 31.21
N PHE A 66 8.59 22.16 30.98
CA PHE A 66 9.03 23.49 30.56
C PHE A 66 8.96 24.44 31.77
N CYS A 67 10.07 25.09 32.06
CA CYS A 67 10.12 26.02 33.20
C CYS A 67 10.96 27.22 32.82
N TYR A 68 10.36 28.40 32.93
CA TYR A 68 10.97 29.68 32.59
C TYR A 68 11.03 30.58 33.83
N GLY A 69 12.09 31.37 33.97
CA GLY A 69 12.23 32.34 35.04
C GLY A 69 12.97 31.84 36.29
N ARG A 70 12.69 32.48 37.43
CA ARG A 70 13.38 32.26 38.71
C ARG A 70 12.96 30.90 39.31
N GLY A 71 13.92 30.14 39.83
CA GLY A 71 13.61 28.84 40.53
C GLY A 71 13.65 27.60 39.65
N ASN A 72 14.10 27.70 38.36
CA ASN A 72 14.18 26.57 37.44
C ASN A 72 14.95 25.36 37.99
N SER A 73 15.99 25.57 38.82
CA SER A 73 16.78 24.49 39.44
C SER A 73 16.10 23.81 40.62
N GLU A 74 15.26 24.54 41.36
CA GLU A 74 14.51 24.01 42.52
C GLU A 74 13.26 23.22 42.07
N ILE A 75 12.58 23.69 41.02
CA ILE A 75 11.38 23.04 40.49
C ILE A 75 11.74 21.70 39.89
N LYS A 76 12.84 21.60 39.14
CA LYS A 76 13.32 20.31 38.60
C LYS A 76 13.60 19.26 39.69
N ARG A 77 13.87 19.67 40.91
CA ARG A 77 14.04 18.75 42.06
C ARG A 77 12.72 18.37 42.75
N ASN A 78 11.67 19.22 42.65
CA ASN A 78 10.38 19.02 43.27
C ASN A 78 9.26 18.56 42.33
N THR A 79 9.59 18.29 41.06
CA THR A 79 8.69 17.81 39.99
C THR A 79 7.72 16.68 40.44
N PRO A 80 8.12 15.70 41.29
CA PRO A 80 7.20 14.65 41.72
C PRO A 80 6.00 15.13 42.55
N GLN A 81 6.04 16.33 43.12
CA GLN A 81 4.93 16.88 43.90
C GLN A 81 3.93 17.64 43.03
N LEU A 82 4.38 18.22 41.91
CA LEU A 82 3.54 18.93 40.93
C LEU A 82 2.75 17.96 40.05
N LEU A 83 3.29 16.78 39.74
CA LEU A 83 2.64 15.70 39.00
C LEU A 83 1.37 15.09 39.64
N LYS A 84 1.06 15.46 40.88
CA LYS A 84 -0.12 14.95 41.63
C LYS A 84 -1.23 15.96 41.75
N ILE A 85 -1.19 17.03 40.98
CA ILE A 85 -2.22 18.07 41.00
C ILE A 85 -3.41 17.55 40.19
N ASP A 86 -4.47 17.21 40.92
CA ASP A 86 -5.77 16.78 40.41
C ASP A 86 -6.83 17.90 40.42
N ARG A 87 -6.48 19.05 40.96
CA ARG A 87 -7.35 20.23 41.11
C ARG A 87 -6.53 21.52 41.30
N PRO A 88 -7.09 22.69 40.92
CA PRO A 88 -6.44 23.98 41.19
C PRO A 88 -6.01 24.16 42.63
N ALA A 89 -4.79 24.63 42.84
CA ALA A 89 -4.23 24.86 44.16
C ALA A 89 -3.30 26.08 44.18
N THR A 90 -3.20 26.70 45.38
CA THR A 90 -2.22 27.77 45.65
C THR A 90 -1.36 27.36 46.83
N PHE A 91 -0.07 27.62 46.77
CA PHE A 91 0.88 27.38 47.83
C PHE A 91 2.03 28.38 47.81
N THR A 92 2.71 28.52 48.93
CA THR A 92 3.84 29.45 49.05
C THR A 92 5.13 28.67 49.29
N THR A 93 6.15 29.00 48.53
CA THR A 93 7.54 28.58 48.73
C THR A 93 8.37 29.79 49.22
N PRO A 94 9.62 29.65 49.69
CA PRO A 94 10.42 30.78 50.09
C PRO A 94 10.52 31.85 48.99
N GLY A 95 9.83 32.99 49.23
CA GLY A 95 9.83 34.15 48.37
C GLY A 95 8.92 34.08 47.15
N LEU A 96 8.13 33.00 46.96
CA LEU A 96 7.21 32.87 45.82
C LEU A 96 5.83 32.38 46.22
N LEU A 97 4.80 33.03 45.69
CA LEU A 97 3.41 32.56 45.72
C LEU A 97 3.10 31.83 44.39
N TRP A 98 2.73 30.55 44.46
CA TRP A 98 2.37 29.70 43.34
C TRP A 98 0.87 29.57 43.23
N ALA A 99 0.39 29.66 41.96
CA ALA A 99 -0.90 29.12 41.52
C ALA A 99 -0.62 28.00 40.55
N VAL A 100 -1.28 26.85 40.67
CA VAL A 100 -1.09 25.67 39.83
C VAL A 100 -2.45 25.02 39.54
N GLN A 101 -2.60 24.46 38.36
CA GLN A 101 -3.78 23.68 38.00
C GLN A 101 -3.44 22.57 37.04
N PRO A 102 -4.27 21.48 36.95
CA PRO A 102 -4.11 20.46 35.94
C PRO A 102 -4.41 21.02 34.56
N ILE A 103 -3.80 20.43 33.55
CA ILE A 103 -4.19 20.56 32.14
C ILE A 103 -5.03 19.34 31.81
N GLU A 104 -6.29 19.52 31.45
CA GLU A 104 -7.24 18.45 31.17
C GLU A 104 -7.61 18.42 29.69
N MET A 105 -7.72 17.22 29.14
CA MET A 105 -8.21 16.99 27.80
C MET A 105 -9.17 15.79 27.81
N SER A 106 -10.42 16.01 27.43
CA SER A 106 -11.45 14.96 27.38
C SER A 106 -11.50 14.11 28.65
N ASP A 107 -11.62 14.76 29.81
CA ASP A 107 -11.66 14.15 31.16
C ASP A 107 -10.36 13.41 31.58
N THR A 108 -9.26 13.63 30.86
CA THR A 108 -7.95 13.05 31.20
C THR A 108 -6.95 14.16 31.53
N ILE A 109 -6.28 14.06 32.67
CA ILE A 109 -5.19 14.97 33.02
C ILE A 109 -3.96 14.61 32.17
N ILE A 110 -3.52 15.54 31.32
CA ILE A 110 -2.37 15.38 30.42
C ILE A 110 -1.12 16.11 30.93
N GLY A 111 -1.25 16.91 31.96
CA GLY A 111 -0.15 17.68 32.52
C GLY A 111 -0.58 18.64 33.60
N ALA A 112 0.26 19.62 33.92
CA ALA A 112 0.01 20.68 34.88
C ALA A 112 0.61 21.99 34.39
N ILE A 113 -0.03 23.10 34.76
CA ILE A 113 0.43 24.46 34.52
C ILE A 113 0.56 25.23 35.82
N GLY A 114 1.55 26.09 35.94
CA GLY A 114 1.75 26.89 37.14
C GLY A 114 2.39 28.26 36.85
N LEU A 115 1.96 29.24 37.62
CA LEU A 115 2.56 30.57 37.68
C LEU A 115 3.03 30.88 39.09
N ALA A 116 4.20 31.51 39.18
CA ALA A 116 4.70 32.00 40.44
C ALA A 116 4.97 33.51 40.38
N PHE A 117 4.62 34.17 41.47
CA PHE A 117 4.83 35.60 41.70
C PHE A 117 5.70 35.80 42.92
N ASP A 118 6.46 36.89 42.97
CA ASP A 118 7.17 37.28 44.18
C ASP A 118 6.19 37.47 45.36
N ALA A 119 6.45 36.82 46.50
CA ALA A 119 5.50 36.78 47.60
C ALA A 119 5.22 38.17 48.24
N ASP A 120 6.16 39.12 48.08
CA ASP A 120 6.03 40.48 48.64
C ASP A 120 5.31 41.43 47.69
N SER A 121 5.35 41.13 46.38
CA SER A 121 4.72 41.95 45.33
C SER A 121 3.64 41.19 44.51
N ALA A 122 3.24 40.02 44.98
CA ALA A 122 2.23 39.19 44.35
C ALA A 122 0.90 39.94 44.15
N PRO A 123 0.22 39.74 43.00
CA PRO A 123 -1.18 40.10 42.90
C PRO A 123 -1.93 39.45 44.07
N ASP A 124 -3.04 40.09 44.45
CA ASP A 124 -3.87 39.60 45.56
C ASP A 124 -4.01 38.07 45.48
N LYS A 125 -3.89 37.35 46.59
CA LYS A 125 -3.91 35.88 46.64
C LYS A 125 -5.11 35.27 45.91
N GLU A 126 -6.19 36.04 45.76
CA GLU A 126 -7.40 35.66 45.02
C GLU A 126 -7.23 35.84 43.50
N MET A 127 -6.34 36.75 43.03
CA MET A 127 -6.12 37.02 41.62
C MET A 127 -5.19 36.01 40.94
N ALA A 128 -4.22 35.46 41.64
CA ALA A 128 -3.26 34.53 41.05
C ALA A 128 -3.90 33.26 40.43
N PRO A 129 -4.89 32.60 41.07
CA PRO A 129 -5.64 31.50 40.48
C PRO A 129 -6.44 31.91 39.24
N GLU A 130 -7.07 33.08 39.24
CA GLU A 130 -7.90 33.57 38.12
C GLU A 130 -7.03 33.93 36.92
N ILE A 131 -5.86 34.53 37.14
CA ILE A 131 -4.86 34.74 36.10
C ILE A 131 -4.42 33.42 35.50
N LEU A 132 -4.08 32.43 36.32
CA LEU A 132 -3.68 31.12 35.87
C LEU A 132 -4.79 30.43 35.07
N HIS A 133 -6.02 30.54 35.55
CA HIS A 133 -7.20 29.98 34.87
C HIS A 133 -7.35 30.57 33.47
N THR A 134 -7.26 31.91 33.31
CA THR A 134 -7.32 32.59 32.04
C THR A 134 -6.18 32.11 31.08
N VAL A 135 -4.95 31.98 31.60
CA VAL A 135 -3.82 31.49 30.81
C VAL A 135 -4.03 30.05 30.39
N SER A 136 -4.56 29.21 31.26
CA SER A 136 -4.82 27.79 30.97
C SER A 136 -5.90 27.60 29.91
N GLU A 137 -7.03 28.29 30.03
CA GLU A 137 -8.11 28.19 29.02
C GLU A 137 -7.63 28.51 27.61
N LEU A 138 -6.79 29.52 27.44
CA LEU A 138 -6.22 29.86 26.15
C LEU A 138 -5.19 28.83 25.68
N LEU A 139 -4.38 28.29 26.59
CA LEU A 139 -3.44 27.22 26.29
C LEU A 139 -4.10 25.89 26.00
N ASP A 140 -5.26 25.59 26.59
CA ASP A 140 -6.01 24.36 26.32
C ASP A 140 -6.36 24.25 24.84
N ASN A 141 -6.78 25.33 24.20
CA ASN A 141 -7.02 25.37 22.75
C ASN A 141 -5.75 25.13 21.95
N TYR A 142 -4.63 25.69 22.38
CA TYR A 142 -3.32 25.47 21.75
C TYR A 142 -2.85 24.01 21.89
N PHE A 143 -2.95 23.43 23.08
CA PHE A 143 -2.62 22.02 23.32
C PHE A 143 -3.56 21.07 22.57
N PHE A 144 -4.85 21.37 22.52
CA PHE A 144 -5.80 20.60 21.73
C PHE A 144 -5.42 20.59 20.24
N GLY A 145 -5.03 21.74 19.69
CA GLY A 145 -4.54 21.85 18.31
C GLY A 145 -3.29 20.97 18.06
N ILE A 146 -2.31 21.04 18.99
CA ILE A 146 -1.11 20.20 18.92
C ILE A 146 -1.47 18.73 18.99
N HIS A 147 -2.33 18.33 19.93
CA HIS A 147 -2.76 16.95 20.10
C HIS A 147 -3.47 16.41 18.86
N THR A 148 -4.40 17.18 18.30
CA THR A 148 -5.12 16.81 17.07
C THR A 148 -4.17 16.64 15.90
N ASN A 149 -3.19 17.53 15.74
CA ASN A 149 -2.19 17.42 14.68
C ASN A 149 -1.28 16.19 14.86
N ARG A 150 -0.89 15.85 16.08
CA ARG A 150 -0.12 14.64 16.40
C ARG A 150 -0.90 13.38 16.09
N LEU A 151 -2.17 13.34 16.51
CA LEU A 151 -3.06 12.23 16.24
C LEU A 151 -3.19 12.01 14.74
N LYS A 152 -3.42 13.09 13.98
CA LYS A 152 -3.46 13.06 12.52
C LYS A 152 -2.16 12.52 11.94
N HIS A 153 -1.01 13.02 12.39
CA HIS A 153 0.30 12.55 11.94
C HIS A 153 0.52 11.07 12.25
N SER A 154 0.20 10.63 13.47
CA SER A 154 0.30 9.23 13.88
C SER A 154 -0.57 8.30 13.03
N LEU A 155 -1.81 8.71 12.73
CA LEU A 155 -2.71 7.96 11.84
C LEU A 155 -2.15 7.87 10.42
N ILE A 156 -1.67 8.97 9.86
CA ILE A 156 -1.07 9.01 8.52
C ILE A 156 0.14 8.07 8.44
N MET A 157 1.07 8.16 9.40
CA MET A 157 2.23 7.28 9.46
C MET A 157 1.84 5.80 9.65
N GLY A 158 0.83 5.54 10.46
CA GLY A 158 0.28 4.20 10.66
C GLY A 158 -0.31 3.62 9.37
N ILE A 159 -1.12 4.38 8.65
CA ILE A 159 -1.70 4.00 7.36
C ILE A 159 -0.60 3.72 6.33
N GLN A 160 0.36 4.64 6.18
CA GLN A 160 1.47 4.48 5.26
C GLN A 160 2.34 3.25 5.58
N SER A 161 2.55 2.97 6.87
CA SER A 161 3.30 1.78 7.31
C SER A 161 2.54 0.49 7.02
N ALA A 162 1.25 0.45 7.32
CA ALA A 162 0.41 -0.72 7.08
C ALA A 162 0.32 -1.06 5.58
N LEU A 163 0.12 -0.05 4.72
CA LEU A 163 -0.01 -0.23 3.27
C LEU A 163 1.31 -0.61 2.57
N LYS A 164 2.44 -0.66 3.27
CA LYS A 164 3.72 -1.18 2.75
C LYS A 164 3.89 -2.70 2.87
N SER A 165 2.94 -3.41 3.47
CA SER A 165 2.98 -4.88 3.54
C SER A 165 2.98 -5.51 2.14
N HIS A 166 3.62 -6.68 1.99
CA HIS A 166 3.74 -7.36 0.69
C HIS A 166 2.40 -7.83 0.15
N SER A 167 1.59 -8.46 1.00
CA SER A 167 0.22 -8.85 0.64
C SER A 167 -0.69 -7.63 0.58
N ILE A 168 -1.42 -7.48 -0.53
CA ILE A 168 -2.39 -6.38 -0.67
C ILE A 168 -3.50 -6.49 0.37
N VAL A 169 -3.98 -7.70 0.65
CA VAL A 169 -5.05 -7.96 1.62
C VAL A 169 -4.58 -7.66 3.04
N ASP A 170 -3.39 -8.15 3.45
CA ASP A 170 -2.84 -7.88 4.78
C ASP A 170 -2.52 -6.40 4.97
N SER A 171 -2.11 -5.70 3.91
CA SER A 171 -1.85 -4.27 3.98
C SER A 171 -3.13 -3.47 4.22
N ILE A 172 -4.24 -3.88 3.61
CA ILE A 172 -5.54 -3.25 3.82
C ILE A 172 -6.09 -3.58 5.20
N ASP A 173 -6.01 -4.85 5.66
CA ASP A 173 -6.38 -5.26 7.02
C ASP A 173 -5.64 -4.43 8.07
N GLY A 174 -4.33 -4.26 7.90
CA GLY A 174 -3.50 -3.43 8.77
C GLY A 174 -3.92 -1.95 8.77
N ALA A 175 -4.25 -1.39 7.61
CA ALA A 175 -4.69 -0.01 7.50
C ALA A 175 -6.09 0.20 8.11
N VAL A 176 -7.02 -0.74 7.93
CA VAL A 176 -8.35 -0.73 8.58
C VAL A 176 -8.20 -0.78 10.11
N TYR A 177 -7.26 -1.58 10.62
CA TYR A 177 -6.96 -1.61 12.05
C TYR A 177 -6.44 -0.25 12.58
N VAL A 178 -5.67 0.49 11.78
CA VAL A 178 -5.24 1.86 12.13
C VAL A 178 -6.44 2.81 12.11
N LEU A 179 -7.30 2.75 11.09
CA LEU A 179 -8.50 3.58 10.98
C LEU A 179 -9.48 3.35 12.14
N LYS A 180 -9.59 2.12 12.65
CA LYS A 180 -10.45 1.76 13.80
C LYS A 180 -10.26 2.67 15.01
N LYS A 181 -9.09 3.23 15.20
CA LYS A 181 -8.77 4.03 16.39
C LYS A 181 -9.58 5.32 16.47
N GLU A 182 -9.84 5.96 15.30
CA GLU A 182 -10.36 7.33 15.27
C GLU A 182 -11.44 7.56 14.21
N ILE A 183 -11.60 6.66 13.26
CA ILE A 183 -12.57 6.85 12.16
C ILE A 183 -13.78 5.94 12.38
N PRO A 184 -14.91 6.50 12.82
CA PRO A 184 -16.11 5.72 13.12
C PRO A 184 -16.87 5.37 11.84
N PHE A 185 -16.65 4.18 11.28
CA PHE A 185 -17.44 3.64 10.17
C PHE A 185 -17.99 2.25 10.53
N ARG A 186 -19.20 1.99 10.06
CA ARG A 186 -19.88 0.71 10.19
C ARG A 186 -19.41 -0.28 9.13
N LYS A 187 -19.20 0.20 7.91
CA LYS A 187 -18.83 -0.64 6.76
C LYS A 187 -17.82 0.08 5.86
N MET A 188 -16.84 -0.67 5.37
CA MET A 188 -15.96 -0.24 4.29
C MET A 188 -15.98 -1.29 3.19
N ILE A 189 -16.07 -0.85 1.93
CA ILE A 189 -16.07 -1.70 0.75
C ILE A 189 -14.96 -1.20 -0.16
N LEU A 190 -14.10 -2.11 -0.54
CA LEU A 190 -13.08 -1.87 -1.56
C LEU A 190 -13.37 -2.76 -2.77
N LEU A 191 -13.49 -2.16 -3.93
CA LEU A 191 -13.45 -2.81 -5.23
C LEU A 191 -12.12 -2.42 -5.88
N TYR A 192 -11.38 -3.39 -6.41
CA TYR A 192 -10.11 -3.10 -7.10
C TYR A 192 -9.88 -4.03 -8.28
N SER A 193 -9.34 -3.48 -9.34
CA SER A 193 -9.07 -4.20 -10.58
C SER A 193 -7.74 -4.93 -10.49
N ASP A 194 -7.75 -6.18 -10.96
CA ASP A 194 -6.58 -6.98 -11.24
C ASP A 194 -6.60 -7.32 -12.74
N HIS A 195 -5.65 -6.80 -13.51
CA HIS A 195 -5.56 -7.06 -14.94
C HIS A 195 -5.06 -8.48 -15.20
N GLU A 196 -5.87 -9.32 -15.84
CA GLU A 196 -5.47 -10.67 -16.27
C GLU A 196 -4.76 -10.64 -17.64
N LEU A 197 -3.90 -11.66 -17.89
CA LEU A 197 -3.21 -11.85 -19.18
C LEU A 197 -4.15 -11.98 -20.40
N THR A 198 -5.38 -12.38 -20.16
CA THR A 198 -6.41 -12.60 -21.20
C THR A 198 -7.04 -11.32 -21.73
N GLY A 199 -6.60 -10.15 -21.27
CA GLY A 199 -7.17 -8.85 -21.65
C GLY A 199 -8.51 -8.55 -20.95
N HIS A 200 -8.96 -9.40 -20.03
CA HIS A 200 -10.12 -9.15 -19.18
C HIS A 200 -9.63 -8.66 -17.80
N SER A 201 -10.08 -7.49 -17.40
CA SER A 201 -9.88 -7.01 -16.03
C SER A 201 -10.80 -7.81 -15.11
N ARG A 202 -10.24 -8.41 -14.06
CA ARG A 202 -11.03 -8.98 -12.98
C ARG A 202 -11.11 -7.97 -11.85
N VAL A 203 -12.33 -7.71 -11.37
CA VAL A 203 -12.52 -6.86 -10.18
C VAL A 203 -12.65 -7.76 -8.95
N ASN A 204 -11.78 -7.51 -8.00
CA ASN A 204 -11.80 -8.12 -6.68
C ASN A 204 -12.50 -7.19 -5.68
N TYR A 205 -13.00 -7.76 -4.58
CA TYR A 205 -13.61 -6.97 -3.52
C TYR A 205 -13.18 -7.44 -2.13
N LEU A 206 -13.14 -6.48 -1.20
CA LEU A 206 -13.02 -6.70 0.24
C LEU A 206 -14.12 -5.91 0.93
N VAL A 207 -14.82 -6.54 1.88
CA VAL A 207 -15.86 -5.89 2.68
C VAL A 207 -15.53 -6.03 4.16
N TYR A 208 -15.49 -4.91 4.85
CA TYR A 208 -15.28 -4.82 6.28
C TYR A 208 -16.57 -4.32 6.95
N GLU A 209 -16.99 -5.00 8.01
CA GLU A 209 -18.06 -4.58 8.91
C GLU A 209 -17.48 -4.52 10.32
N ASP A 210 -17.74 -3.44 11.03
CA ASP A 210 -17.20 -3.21 12.37
C ASP A 210 -15.67 -3.46 12.46
N TYR A 211 -14.97 -3.06 11.37
CA TYR A 211 -13.52 -3.19 11.17
C TYR A 211 -12.99 -4.62 10.99
N GLU A 212 -13.87 -5.62 10.88
CA GLU A 212 -13.51 -7.00 10.60
C GLU A 212 -13.86 -7.35 9.14
N ARG A 213 -12.97 -8.07 8.46
CA ARG A 213 -13.20 -8.49 7.08
C ARG A 213 -14.22 -9.62 7.02
N VAL A 214 -15.42 -9.31 6.51
CA VAL A 214 -16.55 -10.25 6.43
C VAL A 214 -16.63 -10.95 5.08
N TYR A 215 -16.29 -10.24 3.97
CA TYR A 215 -16.27 -10.81 2.63
C TYR A 215 -14.98 -10.48 1.88
N ASP A 216 -14.57 -11.43 1.05
CA ASP A 216 -13.37 -11.42 0.24
C ASP A 216 -13.63 -12.25 -1.02
N SER A 217 -13.35 -11.69 -2.19
CA SER A 217 -13.55 -12.34 -3.49
C SER A 217 -12.73 -13.63 -3.67
N SER A 218 -11.65 -13.83 -2.89
CA SER A 218 -10.78 -15.01 -2.97
C SER A 218 -11.22 -16.17 -2.06
N ASP A 219 -11.84 -15.87 -0.89
CA ASP A 219 -12.13 -16.86 0.15
C ASP A 219 -13.58 -16.81 0.64
N LYS A 220 -14.01 -15.67 1.18
CA LYS A 220 -15.36 -15.48 1.75
C LYS A 220 -16.26 -14.73 0.79
N ARG A 221 -16.75 -15.42 -0.24
CA ARG A 221 -17.51 -14.81 -1.33
C ARG A 221 -18.92 -14.39 -0.92
N HIS A 222 -19.40 -13.30 -1.55
CA HIS A 222 -20.77 -12.80 -1.45
C HIS A 222 -21.44 -12.90 -2.83
N GLU A 223 -22.50 -13.71 -2.96
CA GLU A 223 -23.14 -13.99 -4.27
C GLU A 223 -23.53 -12.73 -5.04
N GLY A 224 -24.15 -11.75 -4.37
CA GLY A 224 -24.55 -10.49 -5.01
C GLY A 224 -23.38 -9.64 -5.49
N LEU A 225 -22.25 -9.64 -4.77
CA LEU A 225 -21.03 -8.94 -5.20
C LEU A 225 -20.35 -9.71 -6.32
N ASP A 226 -20.31 -11.04 -6.27
CA ASP A 226 -19.76 -11.88 -7.35
C ASP A 226 -20.49 -11.63 -8.68
N GLU A 227 -21.81 -11.41 -8.63
CA GLU A 227 -22.59 -11.06 -9.81
C GLU A 227 -22.34 -9.63 -10.27
N PHE A 228 -22.26 -8.69 -9.33
CA PHE A 228 -22.00 -7.28 -9.60
C PHE A 228 -20.63 -7.04 -10.26
N VAL A 229 -19.58 -7.71 -9.80
CA VAL A 229 -18.21 -7.55 -10.35
C VAL A 229 -17.95 -8.30 -11.65
N LYS A 230 -18.92 -9.12 -12.15
CA LYS A 230 -18.78 -9.76 -13.48
C LYS A 230 -18.80 -8.76 -14.62
N ASP A 231 -19.51 -7.64 -14.47
CA ASP A 231 -19.43 -6.51 -15.39
C ASP A 231 -18.28 -5.60 -14.97
N THR A 232 -17.07 -5.98 -15.35
CA THR A 232 -15.83 -5.35 -14.92
C THR A 232 -15.70 -3.88 -15.37
N ASP A 233 -16.20 -3.52 -16.54
CA ASP A 233 -16.11 -2.17 -17.08
C ASP A 233 -17.12 -1.22 -16.43
N GLY A 234 -18.27 -1.76 -16.01
CA GLY A 234 -19.35 -1.00 -15.37
C GLY A 234 -19.27 -0.89 -13.85
N CYS A 235 -18.75 -1.89 -13.14
CA CYS A 235 -18.86 -1.96 -11.68
C CYS A 235 -18.05 -0.89 -10.94
N LEU A 236 -16.87 -0.46 -11.44
CA LEU A 236 -16.07 0.60 -10.83
C LEU A 236 -16.70 1.98 -11.08
N SER A 237 -17.24 2.22 -12.29
CA SER A 237 -17.94 3.44 -12.66
C SER A 237 -19.41 3.47 -12.23
N ALA A 238 -19.98 2.30 -11.85
CA ALA A 238 -21.38 2.17 -11.47
C ALA A 238 -21.78 3.15 -10.36
N ASN A 239 -23.00 3.64 -10.45
CA ASN A 239 -23.57 4.49 -9.40
C ASN A 239 -23.62 3.73 -8.07
N THR A 240 -23.30 4.43 -6.99
CA THR A 240 -23.35 3.90 -5.61
C THR A 240 -24.70 3.29 -5.26
N ASP A 241 -25.79 3.68 -5.94
CA ASP A 241 -27.14 3.14 -5.71
C ASP A 241 -27.32 1.68 -6.13
N GLU A 242 -26.56 1.16 -7.09
CA GLU A 242 -26.56 -0.26 -7.44
C GLU A 242 -25.90 -1.10 -6.36
N LEU A 243 -24.76 -0.63 -5.85
CA LEU A 243 -24.09 -1.26 -4.71
C LEU A 243 -24.94 -1.25 -3.44
N LYS A 244 -25.72 -0.19 -3.20
CA LYS A 244 -26.66 -0.15 -2.09
C LYS A 244 -27.70 -1.28 -2.16
N ARG A 245 -28.20 -1.59 -3.37
CA ARG A 245 -29.16 -2.70 -3.56
C ARG A 245 -28.53 -4.06 -3.29
N VAL A 246 -27.29 -4.25 -3.76
CA VAL A 246 -26.57 -5.52 -3.56
C VAL A 246 -26.25 -5.77 -2.09
N LEU A 247 -25.91 -4.72 -1.35
CA LEU A 247 -25.47 -4.81 0.04
C LEU A 247 -26.59 -4.57 1.06
N GLY A 248 -27.81 -4.23 0.58
CA GLY A 248 -28.96 -3.97 1.44
C GLY A 248 -28.83 -2.71 2.31
N ASP A 249 -27.94 -1.78 1.94
CA ASP A 249 -27.63 -0.58 2.70
C ASP A 249 -28.23 0.66 2.03
N ALA A 250 -29.03 1.43 2.79
CA ALA A 250 -29.71 2.64 2.29
C ALA A 250 -29.07 3.95 2.75
N ASP A 251 -28.07 3.90 3.67
CA ASP A 251 -27.53 5.06 4.36
C ASP A 251 -26.50 5.86 3.56
N LEU A 252 -26.18 7.05 4.09
CA LEU A 252 -25.20 7.99 3.55
C LEU A 252 -23.85 7.27 3.33
N MET A 253 -23.43 7.17 2.08
CA MET A 253 -22.15 6.60 1.68
C MET A 253 -21.22 7.69 1.16
N VAL A 254 -19.93 7.60 1.49
CA VAL A 254 -18.87 8.40 0.87
C VAL A 254 -18.05 7.47 0.00
N SER A 255 -17.96 7.77 -1.30
CA SER A 255 -17.21 6.96 -2.26
C SER A 255 -16.06 7.74 -2.86
N TYR A 256 -14.93 7.05 -3.05
CA TYR A 256 -13.73 7.56 -3.69
C TYR A 256 -13.37 6.66 -4.86
N LEU A 257 -13.17 7.23 -6.04
CA LEU A 257 -12.64 6.53 -7.20
C LEU A 257 -11.11 6.51 -7.12
N LEU A 258 -10.52 5.42 -7.54
CA LEU A 258 -9.08 5.21 -7.57
C LEU A 258 -8.64 5.15 -9.04
N ASP A 259 -7.98 6.23 -9.49
CA ASP A 259 -7.50 6.34 -10.87
C ASP A 259 -6.15 5.65 -11.04
N GLY A 260 -5.94 5.03 -12.21
CA GLY A 260 -4.68 4.42 -12.60
C GLY A 260 -3.59 5.44 -12.96
N LEU A 261 -2.57 4.96 -13.69
CA LEU A 261 -1.47 5.80 -14.19
C LEU A 261 -1.85 6.57 -15.46
N ILE A 262 -2.82 6.07 -16.23
CA ILE A 262 -3.30 6.69 -17.46
C ILE A 262 -4.65 7.31 -17.13
N ASP A 263 -4.84 8.57 -17.49
CA ASP A 263 -6.12 9.27 -17.35
C ASP A 263 -7.24 8.45 -18.00
N GLU A 264 -8.30 8.13 -17.24
CA GLU A 264 -9.50 7.37 -17.56
C GLU A 264 -9.53 5.89 -17.13
N ASP A 265 -8.41 5.26 -16.74
CA ASP A 265 -8.43 3.89 -16.23
C ASP A 265 -8.72 3.86 -14.72
N LEU A 266 -9.94 3.49 -14.35
CA LEU A 266 -10.31 3.24 -12.96
C LEU A 266 -9.72 1.91 -12.49
N ILE A 267 -8.88 1.95 -11.45
CA ILE A 267 -8.28 0.75 -10.85
C ILE A 267 -8.97 0.30 -9.59
N GLY A 268 -9.89 1.11 -9.06
CA GLY A 268 -10.64 0.72 -7.87
C GLY A 268 -11.65 1.76 -7.41
N LYS A 269 -12.39 1.38 -6.36
CA LYS A 269 -13.38 2.22 -5.68
C LYS A 269 -13.44 1.84 -4.21
N VAL A 270 -13.33 2.84 -3.34
CA VAL A 270 -13.51 2.67 -1.89
C VAL A 270 -14.78 3.37 -1.45
N ILE A 271 -15.55 2.69 -0.61
CA ILE A 271 -16.80 3.21 -0.08
C ILE A 271 -16.77 3.08 1.44
N PHE A 272 -17.08 4.16 2.13
CA PHE A 272 -17.25 4.18 3.58
C PHE A 272 -18.70 4.48 3.94
N VAL A 273 -19.24 3.69 4.85
CA VAL A 273 -20.57 3.88 5.44
C VAL A 273 -20.37 4.29 6.91
N PRO A 274 -20.77 5.51 7.31
CA PRO A 274 -20.64 5.93 8.71
C PRO A 274 -21.56 5.10 9.63
N ASN A 275 -21.36 5.22 10.93
CA ASN A 275 -22.26 4.65 11.92
C ASN A 275 -23.67 5.26 11.80
N GLU A 276 -24.70 4.56 12.25
CA GLU A 276 -26.09 5.00 12.16
C GLU A 276 -26.30 6.39 12.76
N GLY A 277 -26.92 7.28 11.98
CA GLY A 277 -27.18 8.66 12.39
C GLY A 277 -25.97 9.58 12.47
N ALA A 278 -24.77 9.07 12.11
CA ALA A 278 -23.53 9.85 12.12
C ALA A 278 -23.13 10.33 10.71
N THR A 279 -22.28 11.36 10.69
CA THR A 279 -21.60 11.85 9.49
C THR A 279 -20.10 11.97 9.77
N PHE A 280 -19.27 11.82 8.74
CA PHE A 280 -17.84 12.05 8.90
C PHE A 280 -17.51 13.52 9.12
N SER A 281 -16.79 13.81 10.20
CA SER A 281 -16.21 15.13 10.47
C SER A 281 -15.17 15.51 9.40
N ILE A 282 -14.73 16.76 9.39
CA ILE A 282 -13.65 17.23 8.50
C ILE A 282 -12.39 16.40 8.75
N PHE A 283 -12.02 16.18 10.03
CA PHE A 283 -10.89 15.35 10.41
C PHE A 283 -10.98 13.92 9.82
N CYS A 284 -12.13 13.26 9.98
CA CYS A 284 -12.34 11.92 9.43
C CYS A 284 -12.20 11.89 7.91
N ARG A 285 -12.77 12.88 7.21
CA ARG A 285 -12.69 12.97 5.74
C ARG A 285 -11.26 13.16 5.25
N GLU A 286 -10.46 13.98 5.93
CA GLU A 286 -9.05 14.18 5.59
C GLU A 286 -8.23 12.90 5.78
N ILE A 287 -8.44 12.16 6.86
CA ILE A 287 -7.77 10.87 7.08
C ILE A 287 -8.22 9.82 6.05
N ILE A 288 -9.52 9.72 5.76
CA ILE A 288 -10.04 8.83 4.71
C ILE A 288 -9.43 9.19 3.35
N GLN A 289 -9.29 10.46 3.02
CA GLN A 289 -8.67 10.91 1.78
C GLN A 289 -7.19 10.49 1.70
N VAL A 290 -6.43 10.66 2.78
CA VAL A 290 -5.03 10.21 2.85
C VAL A 290 -4.94 8.68 2.71
N PHE A 291 -5.81 7.93 3.39
CA PHE A 291 -5.90 6.49 3.24
C PHE A 291 -6.17 6.10 1.78
N THR A 292 -7.16 6.72 1.15
CA THR A 292 -7.56 6.43 -0.22
C THR A 292 -6.43 6.72 -1.23
N GLU A 293 -5.74 7.86 -1.09
CA GLU A 293 -4.62 8.19 -1.96
C GLU A 293 -3.42 7.26 -1.76
N THR A 294 -3.10 6.90 -0.51
CA THR A 294 -2.02 5.94 -0.22
C THR A 294 -2.37 4.54 -0.75
N LEU A 295 -3.64 4.12 -0.62
CA LEU A 295 -4.15 2.87 -1.16
C LEU A 295 -4.10 2.87 -2.69
N ARG A 296 -4.51 3.97 -3.35
CA ARG A 296 -4.40 4.14 -4.80
C ARG A 296 -2.97 3.88 -5.26
N GLN A 297 -2.00 4.55 -4.64
CA GLN A 297 -0.60 4.36 -4.98
C GLN A 297 -0.15 2.90 -4.78
N ARG A 298 -0.57 2.27 -3.68
CA ARG A 298 -0.25 0.87 -3.42
C ARG A 298 -0.83 -0.09 -4.48
N LEU A 299 -2.06 0.15 -4.93
CA LEU A 299 -2.70 -0.65 -6.00
C LEU A 299 -2.00 -0.44 -7.35
N VAL A 300 -1.60 0.78 -7.67
CA VAL A 300 -0.81 1.09 -8.87
C VAL A 300 0.50 0.31 -8.85
N ASP A 301 1.24 0.36 -7.75
CA ASP A 301 2.53 -0.32 -7.63
C ASP A 301 2.35 -1.85 -7.69
N PHE A 302 1.33 -2.39 -7.02
CA PHE A 302 0.97 -3.80 -7.05
C PHE A 302 0.63 -4.29 -8.46
N ASN A 303 -0.21 -3.56 -9.19
CA ASN A 303 -0.56 -3.91 -10.56
C ASN A 303 0.65 -3.81 -11.50
N ARG A 304 1.51 -2.81 -11.32
CA ARG A 304 2.74 -2.65 -12.09
C ARG A 304 3.70 -3.82 -11.86
N GLU A 305 3.89 -4.22 -10.62
CA GLU A 305 4.73 -5.36 -10.24
C GLU A 305 4.19 -6.66 -10.85
N ARG A 306 2.90 -6.95 -10.69
CA ARG A 306 2.24 -8.11 -11.31
C ARG A 306 2.36 -8.11 -12.82
N ASN A 307 2.10 -6.98 -13.50
CA ASN A 307 2.19 -6.87 -14.94
C ASN A 307 3.61 -7.09 -15.45
N THR A 308 4.62 -6.74 -14.69
CA THR A 308 6.01 -7.03 -15.02
C THR A 308 6.28 -8.54 -14.95
N LEU A 309 5.83 -9.20 -13.88
CA LEU A 309 6.03 -10.64 -13.67
C LEU A 309 5.18 -11.50 -14.61
N ARG A 310 3.99 -11.03 -15.04
CA ARG A 310 3.11 -11.72 -15.98
C ARG A 310 3.74 -11.98 -17.34
N LYS A 311 4.77 -11.23 -17.71
CA LYS A 311 5.53 -11.48 -18.93
C LYS A 311 6.24 -12.83 -18.90
N PHE A 312 6.53 -13.34 -17.71
CA PHE A 312 7.39 -14.51 -17.49
C PHE A 312 6.68 -15.68 -16.80
N PHE A 313 5.67 -15.41 -15.97
CA PHE A 313 5.08 -16.37 -15.05
C PHE A 313 3.56 -16.46 -15.10
N SER A 314 3.02 -17.59 -14.67
CA SER A 314 1.59 -17.75 -14.42
C SER A 314 1.12 -16.92 -13.24
N ASP A 315 -0.17 -16.54 -13.18
CA ASP A 315 -0.76 -15.81 -12.05
C ASP A 315 -0.54 -16.54 -10.72
N LYS A 316 -0.68 -17.87 -10.69
CA LYS A 316 -0.41 -18.70 -9.50
C LYS A 316 1.05 -18.59 -9.03
N THR A 317 2.00 -18.55 -9.95
CA THR A 317 3.43 -18.37 -9.62
C THR A 317 3.67 -16.96 -9.10
N ILE A 318 3.06 -15.95 -9.71
CA ILE A 318 3.16 -14.55 -9.30
C ILE A 318 2.60 -14.37 -7.88
N GLU A 319 1.42 -14.90 -7.57
CA GLU A 319 0.83 -14.84 -6.23
C GLU A 319 1.76 -15.42 -5.18
N ARG A 320 2.37 -16.56 -5.45
CA ARG A 320 3.35 -17.17 -4.55
C ARG A 320 4.60 -16.30 -4.39
N LEU A 321 5.17 -15.79 -5.48
CA LEU A 321 6.37 -14.95 -5.45
C LEU A 321 6.11 -13.68 -4.64
N ILE A 322 5.06 -12.93 -4.97
CA ILE A 322 4.73 -11.65 -4.30
C ILE A 322 4.38 -11.87 -2.81
N SER A 323 3.85 -13.02 -2.44
CA SER A 323 3.54 -13.31 -1.02
C SER A 323 4.78 -13.51 -0.16
N GLU A 324 5.95 -13.77 -0.76
CA GLU A 324 7.19 -14.01 -0.03
C GLU A 324 8.04 -12.74 0.08
N PRO A 325 8.27 -12.20 1.31
CA PRO A 325 9.07 -11.00 1.49
C PRO A 325 10.47 -11.13 0.90
N GLY A 326 10.85 -10.20 0.00
CA GLY A 326 12.16 -10.21 -0.63
C GLY A 326 12.32 -11.26 -1.73
N TYR A 327 11.22 -11.71 -2.32
CA TYR A 327 11.20 -12.70 -3.41
C TYR A 327 12.14 -12.35 -4.57
N GLU A 328 12.34 -11.08 -4.87
CA GLU A 328 13.29 -10.64 -5.91
C GLU A 328 14.70 -11.18 -5.63
N LYS A 329 15.14 -11.07 -4.36
CA LYS A 329 16.46 -11.60 -3.93
C LYS A 329 16.46 -13.12 -3.84
N LEU A 330 15.33 -13.70 -3.44
CA LEU A 330 15.22 -15.14 -3.20
C LEU A 330 15.04 -15.92 -4.50
N HIS A 331 14.35 -15.37 -5.50
CA HIS A 331 13.95 -16.13 -6.69
C HIS A 331 14.41 -15.52 -8.02
N LEU A 332 14.67 -14.21 -8.08
CA LEU A 332 14.98 -13.53 -9.35
C LEU A 332 16.46 -13.18 -9.50
N GLN A 333 17.27 -13.19 -8.43
CA GLN A 333 18.71 -12.98 -8.56
C GLN A 333 19.38 -14.16 -9.27
N PRO A 334 20.38 -13.92 -10.13
CA PRO A 334 21.12 -14.97 -10.82
C PRO A 334 21.71 -16.00 -9.87
N ARG A 335 21.43 -17.29 -10.13
CA ARG A 335 21.97 -18.43 -9.33
C ARG A 335 22.12 -19.68 -10.18
N ASP A 336 22.95 -20.58 -9.71
CA ASP A 336 23.08 -21.93 -10.28
C ASP A 336 21.84 -22.75 -9.97
N ALA A 337 21.27 -23.37 -11.01
CA ALA A 337 20.12 -24.27 -10.89
C ALA A 337 20.18 -25.37 -11.96
N GLU A 338 19.55 -26.51 -11.71
CA GLU A 338 19.27 -27.51 -12.73
C GLU A 338 17.86 -27.30 -13.26
N ILE A 339 17.74 -27.03 -14.55
CA ILE A 339 16.50 -26.60 -15.20
C ILE A 339 16.16 -27.44 -16.42
N GLY A 340 14.86 -27.54 -16.69
CA GLY A 340 14.34 -27.95 -17.99
C GLY A 340 14.30 -26.81 -18.98
N ILE A 341 14.58 -27.06 -20.24
CA ILE A 341 14.63 -26.05 -21.30
C ILE A 341 13.92 -26.59 -22.53
N ILE A 342 13.07 -25.75 -23.16
CA ILE A 342 12.47 -26.01 -24.47
C ILE A 342 12.88 -24.88 -25.44
N PHE A 343 13.33 -25.24 -26.64
CA PHE A 343 13.35 -24.40 -27.82
C PHE A 343 12.32 -24.96 -28.80
N ALA A 344 11.37 -24.19 -29.23
CA ALA A 344 10.35 -24.58 -30.17
C ALA A 344 10.20 -23.52 -31.28
N ASP A 345 10.38 -23.92 -32.53
CA ASP A 345 10.46 -23.07 -33.70
C ASP A 345 9.50 -23.56 -34.78
N ILE A 346 8.82 -22.66 -35.46
CA ILE A 346 7.85 -23.01 -36.51
C ILE A 346 8.57 -23.52 -37.76
N SER A 347 8.50 -24.82 -37.99
CA SER A 347 9.13 -25.44 -39.19
C SER A 347 8.55 -24.85 -40.47
N GLY A 348 9.43 -24.33 -41.33
CA GLY A 348 9.06 -23.74 -42.62
C GLY A 348 8.51 -22.31 -42.52
N PHE A 349 8.74 -21.61 -41.42
CA PHE A 349 8.23 -20.25 -41.19
C PHE A 349 8.64 -19.25 -42.29
N THR A 350 9.86 -19.33 -42.81
CA THR A 350 10.28 -18.50 -43.98
C THR A 350 9.35 -18.63 -45.15
N LYS A 351 8.89 -19.87 -45.47
CA LYS A 351 7.91 -20.07 -46.55
C LYS A 351 6.51 -19.55 -46.17
N ILE A 352 6.11 -19.76 -44.92
CA ILE A 352 4.83 -19.29 -44.39
C ILE A 352 4.79 -17.76 -44.46
N SER A 353 5.84 -17.08 -44.01
CA SER A 353 5.91 -15.62 -44.00
C SER A 353 6.04 -15.00 -45.38
N GLU A 354 6.97 -15.50 -46.22
CA GLU A 354 7.29 -14.87 -47.50
C GLU A 354 6.34 -15.26 -48.65
N LYS A 355 5.76 -16.48 -48.64
CA LYS A 355 4.99 -17.02 -49.76
C LYS A 355 3.51 -17.23 -49.47
N ILE A 356 3.10 -17.37 -48.21
CA ILE A 356 1.71 -17.67 -47.86
C ILE A 356 1.02 -16.46 -47.23
N LEU A 357 1.56 -15.96 -46.12
CA LEU A 357 0.94 -14.84 -45.40
C LEU A 357 1.32 -13.49 -46.01
N VAL A 358 2.57 -13.31 -46.41
CA VAL A 358 3.16 -12.14 -47.09
C VAL A 358 3.01 -10.81 -46.33
N SER A 359 1.84 -10.53 -45.76
CA SER A 359 1.56 -9.32 -45.02
C SER A 359 2.19 -9.36 -43.62
N PRO A 360 2.99 -8.35 -43.22
CA PRO A 360 3.53 -8.27 -41.85
C PRO A 360 2.46 -8.40 -40.77
N GLU A 361 1.29 -7.82 -40.99
CA GLU A 361 0.15 -7.90 -40.05
C GLU A 361 -0.35 -9.34 -39.86
N ARG A 362 -0.46 -10.12 -40.94
CA ARG A 362 -0.89 -11.54 -40.86
C ARG A 362 0.17 -12.40 -40.19
N ILE A 363 1.46 -12.11 -40.44
CA ILE A 363 2.60 -12.79 -39.83
C ILE A 363 2.58 -12.53 -38.31
N THR A 364 2.48 -11.26 -37.90
CA THR A 364 2.40 -10.88 -36.50
C THR A 364 1.20 -11.54 -35.82
N ARG A 365 0.01 -11.53 -36.45
CA ARG A 365 -1.19 -12.20 -35.88
C ARG A 365 -1.00 -13.72 -35.74
N LEU A 366 -0.24 -14.36 -36.60
CA LEU A 366 0.06 -15.79 -36.46
C LEU A 366 0.95 -16.03 -35.24
N VAL A 367 2.07 -15.33 -35.18
CA VAL A 367 3.06 -15.51 -34.09
C VAL A 367 2.46 -15.13 -32.76
N ASP A 368 1.74 -14.02 -32.68
CA ASP A 368 1.08 -13.54 -31.46
C ASP A 368 0.04 -14.56 -30.94
N HIS A 369 -0.86 -15.01 -31.84
CA HIS A 369 -1.87 -15.99 -31.46
C HIS A 369 -1.25 -17.33 -31.05
N TRP A 370 -0.24 -17.80 -31.77
CA TRP A 370 0.45 -19.05 -31.50
C TRP A 370 1.18 -19.01 -30.16
N SER A 371 1.94 -17.94 -29.90
CA SER A 371 2.69 -17.82 -28.65
C SER A 371 1.78 -17.64 -27.42
N ASN A 372 0.70 -16.85 -27.55
CA ASN A 372 -0.27 -16.67 -26.46
C ASN A 372 -0.99 -17.98 -26.10
N GLU A 373 -1.43 -18.77 -27.09
CA GLU A 373 -2.05 -20.08 -26.84
C GLU A 373 -1.08 -21.06 -26.18
N ILE A 374 0.20 -21.06 -26.57
CA ILE A 374 1.24 -21.88 -25.92
C ILE A 374 1.39 -21.45 -24.47
N VAL A 375 1.67 -20.18 -24.22
CA VAL A 375 1.93 -19.65 -22.88
C VAL A 375 0.76 -19.98 -21.95
N THR A 376 -0.47 -19.73 -22.38
CA THR A 376 -1.68 -20.02 -21.60
C THR A 376 -1.76 -21.48 -21.14
N ARG A 377 -1.36 -22.43 -22.02
CA ARG A 377 -1.49 -23.87 -21.72
C ARG A 377 -0.29 -24.48 -21.02
N VAL A 378 0.92 -23.89 -21.18
CA VAL A 378 2.14 -24.45 -20.56
C VAL A 378 2.47 -23.81 -19.22
N PHE A 379 2.02 -22.59 -18.93
CA PHE A 379 2.24 -21.93 -17.64
C PHE A 379 1.70 -22.73 -16.44
N PRO A 380 0.53 -23.39 -16.50
CA PRO A 380 0.06 -24.25 -15.42
C PRO A 380 0.98 -25.45 -15.11
N LEU A 381 1.87 -25.81 -16.04
CA LEU A 381 2.89 -26.86 -15.85
C LEU A 381 4.18 -26.33 -15.19
N GLY A 382 4.19 -25.04 -14.81
CA GLY A 382 5.36 -24.39 -14.24
C GLY A 382 6.37 -23.90 -15.29
N ALA A 383 5.96 -23.69 -16.51
CA ALA A 383 6.79 -23.03 -17.52
C ALA A 383 6.99 -21.55 -17.18
N CYS A 384 8.21 -21.06 -17.43
CA CYS A 384 8.55 -19.65 -17.46
C CYS A 384 8.90 -19.27 -18.89
N LEU A 385 8.39 -18.15 -19.38
CA LEU A 385 8.76 -17.63 -20.69
C LEU A 385 10.10 -16.90 -20.60
N ASP A 386 11.15 -17.44 -21.22
CA ASP A 386 12.42 -16.72 -21.37
C ASP A 386 12.25 -15.60 -22.40
N LYS A 387 12.00 -15.98 -23.65
CA LYS A 387 11.77 -14.99 -24.73
C LYS A 387 11.12 -15.62 -25.97
N LEU A 388 10.60 -14.75 -26.80
CA LEU A 388 10.18 -15.05 -28.15
C LEU A 388 11.17 -14.39 -29.15
N VAL A 389 11.84 -15.18 -29.99
CA VAL A 389 12.81 -14.70 -30.98
C VAL A 389 12.30 -15.05 -32.37
N GLY A 390 11.61 -14.10 -33.03
CA GLY A 390 10.91 -14.37 -34.26
C GLY A 390 9.76 -15.37 -34.04
N ASP A 391 9.89 -16.54 -34.64
CA ASP A 391 8.97 -17.67 -34.51
C ASP A 391 9.46 -18.76 -33.53
N CYS A 392 10.55 -18.50 -32.80
CA CYS A 392 11.10 -19.41 -31.81
C CYS A 392 10.68 -18.98 -30.40
N ILE A 393 9.97 -19.84 -29.67
CA ILE A 393 9.64 -19.66 -28.23
C ILE A 393 10.61 -20.45 -27.38
N ILE A 394 11.13 -19.81 -26.31
CA ILE A 394 12.03 -20.42 -25.36
C ILE A 394 11.35 -20.47 -24.00
N LEU A 395 11.26 -21.67 -23.42
CA LEU A 395 10.61 -21.91 -22.14
C LEU A 395 11.61 -22.57 -21.16
N LEU A 396 11.55 -22.13 -19.90
CA LEU A 396 12.35 -22.63 -18.79
C LEU A 396 11.45 -23.30 -17.76
N PHE A 397 11.96 -24.32 -17.06
CA PHE A 397 11.23 -25.09 -16.04
C PHE A 397 12.14 -25.39 -14.84
N GLY A 398 11.63 -25.24 -13.64
CA GLY A 398 12.31 -25.60 -12.41
C GLY A 398 12.80 -24.43 -11.56
N PRO A 399 13.78 -24.65 -10.67
CA PRO A 399 14.34 -23.60 -9.82
C PRO A 399 14.91 -22.41 -10.61
N PRO A 400 14.86 -21.19 -10.05
CA PRO A 400 14.43 -20.85 -8.71
C PRO A 400 12.94 -20.57 -8.57
N PHE A 401 12.15 -20.72 -9.63
CA PHE A 401 10.76 -20.27 -9.70
C PHE A 401 9.80 -21.23 -8.99
N TYR A 402 10.12 -22.51 -8.98
CA TYR A 402 9.43 -23.53 -8.22
C TYR A 402 10.36 -24.71 -7.96
N GLU A 403 10.13 -25.40 -6.85
CA GLU A 403 10.87 -26.57 -6.47
C GLU A 403 10.10 -27.82 -6.90
N ASP A 404 10.72 -28.61 -7.76
CA ASP A 404 10.25 -29.92 -8.18
C ASP A 404 11.43 -30.88 -8.29
N THR A 405 11.16 -32.18 -8.31
CA THR A 405 12.20 -33.13 -8.56
C THR A 405 12.63 -33.10 -10.03
N PRO A 406 13.89 -33.46 -10.35
CA PRO A 406 14.35 -33.54 -11.75
C PRO A 406 13.42 -34.33 -12.66
N GLU A 407 12.88 -35.46 -12.17
CA GLU A 407 11.93 -36.31 -12.91
C GLU A 407 10.59 -35.59 -13.17
N GLN A 408 10.10 -34.82 -12.19
CA GLN A 408 8.87 -34.06 -12.37
C GLN A 408 9.07 -32.92 -13.36
N ILE A 409 10.21 -32.22 -13.28
CA ILE A 409 10.58 -31.18 -14.26
C ILE A 409 10.66 -31.79 -15.67
N ALA A 410 11.34 -32.92 -15.83
CA ALA A 410 11.44 -33.62 -17.11
C ALA A 410 10.06 -33.99 -17.70
N LYS A 411 9.17 -34.52 -16.88
CA LYS A 411 7.78 -34.84 -17.29
C LYS A 411 7.00 -33.59 -17.71
N ASN A 412 7.13 -32.49 -16.95
CA ASN A 412 6.47 -31.22 -17.26
C ASN A 412 7.00 -30.64 -18.59
N VAL A 413 8.31 -30.72 -18.85
CA VAL A 413 8.94 -30.31 -20.10
C VAL A 413 8.38 -31.08 -21.30
N ILE A 414 8.33 -32.42 -21.20
CA ILE A 414 7.79 -33.22 -22.32
C ILE A 414 6.31 -32.96 -22.54
N LYS A 415 5.51 -32.87 -21.48
CA LYS A 415 4.09 -32.52 -21.60
C LYS A 415 3.87 -31.14 -22.23
N ALA A 416 4.72 -30.18 -21.87
CA ALA A 416 4.68 -28.86 -22.49
C ALA A 416 5.07 -28.92 -23.98
N ALA A 417 6.11 -29.70 -24.34
CA ALA A 417 6.50 -29.88 -25.73
C ALA A 417 5.38 -30.51 -26.57
N GLU A 418 4.67 -31.51 -26.03
CA GLU A 418 3.48 -32.11 -26.67
C GLU A 418 2.37 -31.08 -26.86
N ILE A 419 2.11 -30.24 -25.87
CA ILE A 419 1.13 -29.15 -25.98
C ILE A 419 1.52 -28.15 -27.06
N VAL A 420 2.81 -27.79 -27.19
CA VAL A 420 3.29 -26.90 -28.25
C VAL A 420 3.04 -27.49 -29.63
N VAL A 421 3.26 -28.79 -29.84
CA VAL A 421 2.91 -29.47 -31.08
C VAL A 421 1.41 -29.41 -31.36
N GLN A 422 0.60 -29.71 -30.35
CA GLN A 422 -0.86 -29.68 -30.46
C GLN A 422 -1.37 -28.27 -30.81
N VAL A 423 -0.94 -27.25 -30.07
CA VAL A 423 -1.32 -25.85 -30.31
C VAL A 423 -0.94 -25.40 -31.73
N THR A 424 0.26 -25.74 -32.16
CA THR A 424 0.72 -25.40 -33.53
C THR A 424 -0.25 -25.95 -34.57
N ARG A 425 -0.67 -27.19 -34.43
CA ARG A 425 -1.64 -27.82 -35.36
C ARG A 425 -3.03 -27.17 -35.26
N GLU A 426 -3.49 -26.87 -34.08
CA GLU A 426 -4.77 -26.18 -33.85
C GLU A 426 -4.75 -24.79 -34.50
N VAL A 427 -3.70 -24.00 -34.30
CA VAL A 427 -3.57 -22.64 -34.86
C VAL A 427 -3.53 -22.68 -36.38
N PHE A 428 -2.77 -23.62 -37.00
CA PHE A 428 -2.73 -23.76 -38.47
C PHE A 428 -4.09 -24.20 -39.06
N ASN A 429 -4.94 -24.83 -38.28
CA ASN A 429 -6.28 -25.25 -38.70
C ASN A 429 -7.34 -24.16 -38.53
N LEU A 430 -7.03 -23.01 -37.92
CA LEU A 430 -7.98 -21.91 -37.81
C LEU A 430 -8.39 -21.35 -39.16
N PRO A 431 -9.65 -20.95 -39.38
CA PRO A 431 -10.11 -20.39 -40.65
C PRO A 431 -9.27 -19.20 -41.15
N LYS A 432 -8.78 -18.37 -40.24
CA LYS A 432 -7.95 -17.20 -40.55
C LYS A 432 -6.56 -17.56 -41.12
N PHE A 433 -6.12 -18.81 -40.99
CA PHE A 433 -4.83 -19.33 -41.45
C PHE A 433 -4.98 -20.52 -42.42
N GLU A 434 -6.15 -20.73 -43.03
CA GLU A 434 -6.43 -21.86 -43.93
C GLU A 434 -5.46 -21.93 -45.13
N ASP A 435 -4.89 -20.80 -45.55
CA ASP A 435 -3.91 -20.73 -46.66
C ASP A 435 -2.66 -21.58 -46.35
N ILE A 436 -2.25 -21.66 -45.05
CA ILE A 436 -1.12 -22.50 -44.62
C ILE A 436 -1.47 -23.96 -44.89
N ARG A 437 -2.68 -24.40 -44.51
CA ARG A 437 -3.15 -25.78 -44.70
C ARG A 437 -3.32 -26.16 -46.18
N LYS A 438 -3.73 -25.21 -47.01
CA LYS A 438 -3.93 -25.41 -48.45
C LYS A 438 -2.62 -25.45 -49.25
N TYR A 439 -1.49 -25.13 -48.64
CA TYR A 439 -0.22 -25.08 -49.29
C TYR A 439 0.29 -26.50 -49.61
N PRO A 440 0.85 -26.76 -50.82
CA PRO A 440 1.25 -28.12 -51.26
C PRO A 440 2.23 -28.82 -50.34
N ASP A 441 3.11 -28.09 -49.69
CA ASP A 441 4.12 -28.60 -48.73
C ASP A 441 3.66 -28.61 -47.28
N TYR A 442 2.34 -28.57 -46.98
CA TYR A 442 1.81 -28.46 -45.62
C TYR A 442 2.37 -29.50 -44.64
N SER A 443 2.70 -30.71 -45.15
CA SER A 443 3.30 -31.77 -44.31
C SER A 443 4.68 -31.42 -43.74
N LYS A 444 5.33 -30.37 -44.29
CA LYS A 444 6.62 -29.86 -43.82
C LYS A 444 6.48 -28.72 -42.81
N PHE A 445 5.25 -28.22 -42.60
CA PHE A 445 4.96 -27.20 -41.64
C PHE A 445 4.51 -27.85 -40.31
N GLY A 446 4.94 -27.27 -39.20
CA GLY A 446 4.68 -27.75 -37.86
C GLY A 446 5.59 -27.03 -36.89
N VAL A 447 6.00 -27.68 -35.83
CA VAL A 447 6.96 -27.12 -34.89
C VAL A 447 8.10 -28.09 -34.67
N ALA A 448 9.34 -27.60 -34.71
CA ALA A 448 10.55 -28.36 -34.36
C ALA A 448 10.96 -28.06 -32.94
N ILE A 449 11.12 -29.06 -32.10
CA ILE A 449 11.37 -28.89 -30.66
C ILE A 449 12.65 -29.58 -30.22
N GLY A 450 13.52 -28.84 -29.51
CA GLY A 450 14.61 -29.37 -28.71
C GLY A 450 14.29 -29.23 -27.23
N ALA A 451 14.50 -30.28 -26.47
CA ALA A 451 14.29 -30.26 -25.03
C ALA A 451 15.50 -30.83 -24.26
N ASN A 452 15.82 -30.24 -23.13
CA ASN A 452 17.00 -30.57 -22.33
C ASN A 452 16.75 -30.37 -20.84
N PHE A 453 17.48 -31.11 -20.02
CA PHE A 453 17.61 -30.86 -18.59
C PHE A 453 19.09 -30.70 -18.25
N CYS A 454 19.48 -29.55 -17.73
CA CYS A 454 20.90 -29.21 -17.54
C CYS A 454 21.12 -28.14 -16.47
N PRO A 455 22.36 -28.05 -15.93
CA PRO A 455 22.74 -26.93 -15.08
C PRO A 455 22.79 -25.62 -15.89
N ALA A 456 22.31 -24.52 -15.26
CA ALA A 456 22.35 -23.19 -15.82
C ALA A 456 22.41 -22.14 -14.71
N VAL A 457 22.90 -20.94 -15.04
CA VAL A 457 22.69 -19.75 -14.21
C VAL A 457 21.36 -19.11 -14.65
N VAL A 458 20.41 -19.00 -13.73
CA VAL A 458 19.05 -18.52 -14.00
C VAL A 458 18.73 -17.31 -13.13
N GLY A 459 18.10 -16.30 -13.69
CA GLY A 459 17.66 -15.08 -12.97
C GLY A 459 17.46 -13.89 -13.87
N LEU A 460 17.30 -12.72 -13.26
CA LEU A 460 17.27 -11.45 -13.98
C LEU A 460 18.70 -11.07 -14.37
N ILE A 461 19.00 -10.99 -15.66
CA ILE A 461 20.35 -10.80 -16.19
C ILE A 461 20.32 -9.79 -17.33
N GLY A 462 21.37 -8.95 -17.39
CA GLY A 462 21.54 -7.95 -18.44
C GLY A 462 21.06 -6.57 -18.04
N PRO A 463 21.18 -5.58 -18.95
CA PRO A 463 20.90 -4.18 -18.65
C PRO A 463 19.41 -3.86 -18.45
N ASN A 464 18.52 -4.76 -18.88
CA ASN A 464 17.06 -4.60 -18.76
C ASN A 464 16.46 -5.51 -17.70
N ASP A 465 17.28 -6.23 -16.90
CA ASP A 465 16.82 -7.23 -15.95
C ASP A 465 15.88 -8.27 -16.61
N ASP A 466 16.29 -8.80 -17.77
CA ASP A 466 15.54 -9.84 -18.47
C ASP A 466 15.67 -11.16 -17.72
N LEU A 467 14.54 -11.85 -17.50
CA LEU A 467 14.54 -13.19 -16.96
C LEU A 467 15.10 -14.15 -18.02
N THR A 468 16.23 -14.79 -17.73
CA THR A 468 16.87 -15.67 -18.69
C THR A 468 17.76 -16.71 -18.02
N ALA A 469 18.25 -17.66 -18.81
CA ALA A 469 19.21 -18.68 -18.39
C ALA A 469 20.47 -18.66 -19.25
N PHE A 470 21.61 -18.85 -18.64
CA PHE A 470 22.89 -19.00 -19.32
C PHE A 470 23.52 -20.35 -19.02
N SER A 471 23.73 -21.14 -20.08
CA SER A 471 24.49 -22.40 -20.00
C SER A 471 24.91 -22.91 -21.40
N SER A 472 25.87 -23.82 -21.43
CA SER A 472 26.14 -24.60 -22.64
C SER A 472 24.94 -25.47 -23.05
N GLY A 473 24.09 -25.84 -22.09
CA GLY A 473 22.86 -26.57 -22.34
C GLY A 473 21.85 -25.82 -23.20
N MET A 474 21.76 -24.50 -23.09
CA MET A 474 20.95 -23.66 -23.98
C MET A 474 21.37 -23.83 -25.42
N ASN A 475 22.67 -23.79 -25.73
CA ASN A 475 23.21 -24.00 -27.04
C ASN A 475 22.97 -25.42 -27.60
N ILE A 476 23.06 -26.44 -26.72
CA ILE A 476 22.74 -27.81 -27.07
C ILE A 476 21.27 -27.94 -27.43
N THR A 477 20.38 -27.37 -26.63
CA THR A 477 18.93 -27.39 -26.87
C THR A 477 18.57 -26.73 -28.17
N ALA A 478 19.16 -25.56 -28.50
CA ALA A 478 18.97 -24.87 -29.76
C ALA A 478 19.44 -25.72 -30.97
N ARG A 479 20.57 -26.44 -30.82
CA ARG A 479 21.04 -27.36 -31.88
C ARG A 479 20.12 -28.55 -32.05
N LEU A 480 19.58 -29.13 -30.97
CA LEU A 480 18.59 -30.22 -31.08
C LEU A 480 17.34 -29.73 -31.80
N GLN A 481 16.85 -28.56 -31.47
CA GLN A 481 15.73 -27.93 -32.17
C GLN A 481 16.01 -27.78 -33.67
N GLY A 482 17.20 -27.28 -34.04
CA GLY A 482 17.60 -27.15 -35.47
C GLY A 482 17.75 -28.47 -36.23
N LEU A 483 17.90 -29.61 -35.54
CA LEU A 483 17.93 -30.95 -36.15
C LEU A 483 16.55 -31.60 -36.22
N ALA A 484 15.60 -31.15 -35.43
CA ALA A 484 14.25 -31.68 -35.36
C ALA A 484 13.47 -31.36 -36.68
N LYS A 485 12.62 -32.27 -37.09
CA LYS A 485 11.66 -32.08 -38.18
C LYS A 485 10.35 -31.48 -37.65
N ALA A 486 9.47 -31.09 -38.54
CA ALA A 486 8.12 -30.66 -38.20
C ALA A 486 7.44 -31.68 -37.27
N ASP A 487 6.94 -31.21 -36.13
CA ASP A 487 6.28 -31.96 -35.06
C ASP A 487 7.17 -33.04 -34.39
N GLN A 488 8.48 -32.90 -34.49
CA GLN A 488 9.44 -33.77 -33.81
C GLN A 488 9.99 -33.10 -32.55
N ILE A 489 10.03 -33.86 -31.47
CA ILE A 489 10.65 -33.48 -30.18
C ILE A 489 11.95 -34.28 -30.07
N LEU A 490 13.10 -33.58 -29.99
CA LEU A 490 14.40 -34.18 -29.73
C LEU A 490 14.85 -33.84 -28.32
N VAL A 491 15.32 -34.85 -27.58
CA VAL A 491 15.76 -34.70 -26.18
C VAL A 491 17.23 -35.08 -26.04
N THR A 492 17.91 -34.60 -25.01
CA THR A 492 19.25 -35.07 -24.61
C THR A 492 19.15 -36.42 -23.89
N GLU A 493 20.26 -37.17 -23.83
CA GLU A 493 20.35 -38.41 -23.07
C GLU A 493 19.96 -38.23 -21.58
N ARG A 494 20.49 -37.19 -20.93
CA ARG A 494 20.15 -36.86 -19.54
C ARG A 494 18.65 -36.60 -19.34
N MET A 495 18.01 -35.94 -20.28
CA MET A 495 16.56 -35.72 -20.26
C MET A 495 15.79 -37.03 -20.40
N HIS A 496 16.27 -37.92 -21.29
CA HIS A 496 15.66 -39.23 -21.49
C HIS A 496 15.75 -40.13 -20.27
N GLU A 497 16.88 -40.08 -19.52
CA GLU A 497 17.10 -40.87 -18.31
C GLU A 497 16.15 -40.47 -17.17
N LEU A 498 15.62 -39.23 -17.16
CA LEU A 498 14.71 -38.72 -16.15
C LEU A 498 13.24 -39.04 -16.45
N LEU A 499 12.92 -39.53 -17.63
CA LEU A 499 11.56 -39.85 -18.08
C LEU A 499 11.21 -41.31 -17.79
#